data_d7e85080fd86cb62e2ffbd03d6fdbb8c
#
_entry.id   d7e85080fd86cb62e2ffbd03d6fdbb8c
#
_cell.length_a   1.000
_cell.length_b   1.000
_cell.length_c   1.000
_cell.angle_alpha   90.00
_cell.angle_beta   90.00
_cell.angle_gamma   90.00
#
_symmetry.space_group_name_H-M   'P 1'
#
loop_
_entity.id
_entity.type
_entity.pdbx_description
1 polymer ?
#
loop_
_entity_poly.entity_id
_entity_poly.type
_entity_poly.pdbx_seq_one_letter_code
_entity_poly.pdbx_strand_id
1 'polypeptide(L)'
;MLDYINYFYNLYPPLLNKENDNYVFFVGNEKYYLTPYRRELSEIKDLVELNKRMISSNSLVHEIIINKFNEPISVISNENYVLLRVYVNDIKKIDINDIIYMLNENVDLSGLKSLLRTNWVSLWSSKVDYIEYQMGHLIKKYPLLNNTIDYYLGLCENAITYIKNLKMFSDYKIPIGISHKRIIKDATLFDLYNPLNLIIDYKVRNIAEYLKDAFFKDEDVNYILNIVFKNFWFDKLNLSLLVARLLYPSYYFDLFEEIIDKELDENIIFPLTKKSSKYEEFIDLIIKNCNLQNLQWLSR
;
A
#
# COMPACT_ATOMS: atom_id res chain seq x y z
N MET A 1 2.31 -24.93 17.42
CA MET A 1 3.09 -23.86 16.77
C MET A 1 4.52 -23.77 17.29
N LEU A 2 4.78 -23.85 18.62
CA LEU A 2 6.14 -23.88 19.19
C LEU A 2 7.04 -24.94 18.54
N ASP A 3 6.57 -26.16 18.40
CA ASP A 3 7.32 -27.27 17.80
C ASP A 3 7.74 -26.98 16.36
N TYR A 4 6.90 -26.28 15.59
CA TYR A 4 7.23 -25.87 14.23
C TYR A 4 8.33 -24.79 14.22
N ILE A 5 8.27 -23.80 15.13
CA ILE A 5 9.31 -22.79 15.27
C ILE A 5 10.65 -23.45 15.60
N ASN A 6 10.66 -24.35 16.58
CA ASN A 6 11.86 -25.12 16.96
C ASN A 6 12.37 -25.94 15.76
N TYR A 7 11.46 -26.61 15.03
CA TYR A 7 11.80 -27.48 13.91
C TYR A 7 12.36 -26.70 12.73
N PHE A 8 11.71 -25.60 12.31
CA PHE A 8 12.10 -24.87 11.12
C PHE A 8 13.28 -23.90 11.36
N TYR A 9 13.37 -23.29 12.53
CA TYR A 9 14.27 -22.16 12.76
C TYR A 9 15.31 -22.40 13.87
N ASN A 10 15.26 -23.53 14.56
CA ASN A 10 16.11 -23.82 15.74
C ASN A 10 15.99 -22.72 16.83
N LEU A 11 14.84 -22.10 16.94
CA LEU A 11 14.52 -21.11 17.97
C LEU A 11 13.64 -21.74 19.03
N TYR A 12 13.93 -21.45 20.32
CA TYR A 12 13.28 -22.04 21.48
C TYR A 12 12.66 -20.95 22.37
N PRO A 13 11.59 -20.29 21.91
CA PRO A 13 10.96 -19.24 22.70
C PRO A 13 10.29 -19.81 23.94
N PRO A 14 10.41 -19.13 25.11
CA PRO A 14 9.76 -19.57 26.35
C PRO A 14 8.25 -19.37 26.33
N LEU A 15 7.76 -18.41 25.51
CA LEU A 15 6.35 -18.05 25.40
C LEU A 15 6.02 -17.70 23.96
N LEU A 16 4.82 -18.03 23.51
CA LEU A 16 4.27 -17.71 22.20
C LEU A 16 2.91 -17.03 22.38
N ASN A 17 2.78 -15.80 21.90
CA ASN A 17 1.52 -15.06 21.90
C ASN A 17 0.92 -15.07 20.49
N LYS A 18 -0.41 -15.10 20.41
CA LYS A 18 -1.12 -14.90 19.15
C LYS A 18 -1.68 -13.47 19.09
N GLU A 19 -1.28 -12.70 18.10
CA GLU A 19 -1.75 -11.35 17.86
C GLU A 19 -2.37 -11.32 16.44
N ASN A 20 -3.71 -11.27 16.38
CA ASN A 20 -4.47 -11.46 15.13
C ASN A 20 -4.08 -12.79 14.44
N ASP A 21 -3.55 -12.70 13.21
CA ASP A 21 -3.08 -13.86 12.44
C ASP A 21 -1.60 -14.19 12.68
N ASN A 22 -0.89 -13.38 13.45
CA ASN A 22 0.53 -13.54 13.71
C ASN A 22 0.79 -14.30 15.02
N TYR A 23 1.92 -15.00 15.06
CA TYR A 23 2.47 -15.54 16.31
C TYR A 23 3.70 -14.73 16.68
N VAL A 24 3.68 -14.14 17.89
CA VAL A 24 4.71 -13.22 18.37
C VAL A 24 5.46 -13.86 19.53
N PHE A 25 6.79 -13.76 19.49
CA PHE A 25 7.62 -14.33 20.55
C PHE A 25 8.98 -13.61 20.66
N PHE A 26 9.66 -13.89 21.76
CA PHE A 26 11.01 -13.37 22.02
C PHE A 26 11.98 -14.52 22.18
N VAL A 27 13.21 -14.31 21.68
CA VAL A 27 14.37 -15.15 21.97
C VAL A 27 15.49 -14.21 22.43
N GLY A 28 15.85 -14.28 23.71
CA GLY A 28 16.69 -13.23 24.31
C GLY A 28 15.99 -11.86 24.23
N ASN A 29 16.67 -10.88 23.65
CA ASN A 29 16.16 -9.52 23.46
C ASN A 29 15.55 -9.28 22.05
N GLU A 30 15.54 -10.30 21.21
CA GLU A 30 15.02 -10.17 19.84
C GLU A 30 13.54 -10.55 19.78
N LYS A 31 12.76 -9.72 19.08
CA LYS A 31 11.32 -9.94 18.84
C LYS A 31 11.09 -10.52 17.46
N TYR A 32 10.24 -11.53 17.38
CA TYR A 32 9.92 -12.25 16.16
C TYR A 32 8.42 -12.31 15.91
N TYR A 33 8.05 -12.24 14.62
CA TYR A 33 6.69 -12.45 14.12
C TYR A 33 6.69 -13.61 13.12
N LEU A 34 5.98 -14.70 13.43
CA LEU A 34 5.68 -15.73 12.47
C LEU A 34 4.34 -15.37 11.81
N THR A 35 4.39 -14.94 10.56
CA THR A 35 3.28 -14.28 9.84
C THR A 35 2.83 -15.16 8.67
N PRO A 36 1.52 -15.35 8.42
CA PRO A 36 1.02 -16.01 7.22
C PRO A 36 1.48 -15.27 5.96
N TYR A 37 1.99 -16.02 4.99
CA TYR A 37 2.38 -15.47 3.69
C TYR A 37 1.19 -15.52 2.72
N ARG A 38 0.62 -14.34 2.42
CA ARG A 38 -0.60 -14.19 1.60
C ARG A 38 -0.35 -13.52 0.25
N ARG A 39 0.90 -13.58 -0.24
CA ARG A 39 1.28 -13.06 -1.55
C ARG A 39 1.51 -14.21 -2.54
N GLU A 40 1.63 -13.87 -3.83
CA GLU A 40 2.02 -14.82 -4.84
C GLU A 40 3.40 -15.43 -4.52
N LEU A 41 3.50 -16.75 -4.61
CA LEU A 41 4.75 -17.45 -4.32
C LEU A 41 5.90 -17.02 -5.24
N SER A 42 5.57 -16.56 -6.45
CA SER A 42 6.54 -16.01 -7.40
C SER A 42 7.25 -14.76 -6.91
N GLU A 43 6.66 -14.01 -5.97
CA GLU A 43 7.21 -12.76 -5.44
C GLU A 43 8.25 -12.97 -4.33
N ILE A 44 8.26 -14.14 -3.67
CA ILE A 44 9.06 -14.32 -2.45
C ILE A 44 10.56 -14.15 -2.68
N LYS A 45 11.09 -14.59 -3.82
CA LYS A 45 12.51 -14.46 -4.16
C LYS A 45 12.94 -13.00 -4.25
N ASP A 46 12.15 -12.19 -4.96
CA ASP A 46 12.42 -10.76 -5.11
C ASP A 46 12.24 -10.02 -3.77
N LEU A 47 11.27 -10.43 -2.94
CA LEU A 47 11.10 -9.88 -1.59
C LEU A 47 12.31 -10.15 -0.69
N VAL A 48 12.83 -11.36 -0.69
CA VAL A 48 14.03 -11.73 0.08
C VAL A 48 15.23 -10.93 -0.42
N GLU A 49 15.38 -10.80 -1.72
CA GLU A 49 16.49 -10.03 -2.31
C GLU A 49 16.37 -8.53 -1.98
N LEU A 50 15.17 -7.93 -2.11
CA LEU A 50 14.91 -6.55 -1.69
C LEU A 50 15.25 -6.36 -0.20
N ASN A 51 14.78 -7.28 0.65
CA ASN A 51 15.01 -7.25 2.09
C ASN A 51 16.51 -7.25 2.42
N LYS A 52 17.31 -8.13 1.79
CA LYS A 52 18.77 -8.17 1.95
C LYS A 52 19.43 -6.85 1.53
N ARG A 53 19.02 -6.27 0.40
CA ARG A 53 19.56 -4.98 -0.08
C ARG A 53 19.24 -3.84 0.87
N MET A 54 18.00 -3.79 1.39
CA MET A 54 17.60 -2.79 2.38
C MET A 54 18.42 -2.91 3.67
N ILE A 55 18.56 -4.11 4.22
CA ILE A 55 19.39 -4.35 5.41
C ILE A 55 20.84 -3.93 5.17
N SER A 56 21.39 -4.26 4.00
CA SER A 56 22.77 -3.86 3.63
C SER A 56 22.94 -2.35 3.48
N SER A 57 21.85 -1.62 3.24
CA SER A 57 21.80 -0.14 3.17
C SER A 57 21.46 0.50 4.53
N ASN A 58 21.51 -0.25 5.63
CA ASN A 58 21.12 0.20 6.97
C ASN A 58 19.66 0.67 7.09
N SER A 59 18.75 0.12 6.29
CA SER A 59 17.32 0.34 6.45
C SER A 59 16.79 -0.28 7.75
N LEU A 60 15.72 0.29 8.28
CA LEU A 60 15.00 -0.23 9.45
C LEU A 60 14.07 -1.40 9.12
N VAL A 61 14.11 -1.92 7.88
CA VAL A 61 13.22 -3.02 7.44
C VAL A 61 13.40 -4.25 8.34
N HIS A 62 12.30 -4.92 8.67
CA HIS A 62 12.33 -6.18 9.40
C HIS A 62 13.00 -7.26 8.54
N GLU A 63 13.76 -8.12 9.16
CA GLU A 63 14.51 -9.16 8.46
C GLU A 63 13.64 -10.39 8.22
N ILE A 64 13.63 -10.88 6.99
CA ILE A 64 13.07 -12.20 6.65
C ILE A 64 14.07 -13.27 7.04
N ILE A 65 13.72 -14.10 8.02
CA ILE A 65 14.56 -15.19 8.50
C ILE A 65 14.38 -16.42 7.61
N ILE A 66 15.48 -16.89 7.05
CA ILE A 66 15.53 -18.10 6.26
C ILE A 66 15.51 -19.31 7.20
N ASN A 67 14.70 -20.31 6.93
CA ASN A 67 14.62 -21.51 7.76
C ASN A 67 15.86 -22.43 7.56
N LYS A 68 15.99 -23.47 8.38
CA LYS A 68 17.15 -24.39 8.34
C LYS A 68 17.27 -25.21 7.04
N PHE A 69 16.24 -25.20 6.20
CA PHE A 69 16.25 -25.84 4.89
C PHE A 69 16.61 -24.85 3.76
N ASN A 70 17.07 -23.67 4.13
CA ASN A 70 17.42 -22.57 3.22
C ASN A 70 16.23 -22.01 2.43
N GLU A 71 15.01 -22.11 2.99
CA GLU A 71 13.78 -21.59 2.39
C GLU A 71 13.22 -20.41 3.18
N PRO A 72 12.70 -19.36 2.52
CA PRO A 72 12.06 -18.21 3.20
C PRO A 72 10.67 -18.53 3.72
N ILE A 73 10.02 -19.54 3.18
CA ILE A 73 8.67 -19.97 3.56
C ILE A 73 8.75 -21.30 4.30
N SER A 74 8.00 -21.40 5.39
CA SER A 74 7.76 -22.64 6.11
C SER A 74 6.29 -23.04 5.96
N VAL A 75 6.03 -24.25 5.49
CA VAL A 75 4.66 -24.79 5.38
C VAL A 75 4.28 -25.42 6.72
N ILE A 76 3.29 -24.86 7.36
CA ILE A 76 2.79 -25.30 8.66
C ILE A 76 1.27 -25.55 8.55
N SER A 77 0.84 -26.78 8.78
CA SER A 77 -0.58 -27.15 8.68
C SER A 77 -1.25 -26.74 7.36
N ASN A 78 -0.55 -26.93 6.23
CA ASN A 78 -0.95 -26.55 4.87
C ASN A 78 -1.04 -25.02 4.61
N GLU A 79 -0.56 -24.18 5.51
CA GLU A 79 -0.45 -22.75 5.30
C GLU A 79 1.02 -22.31 5.20
N ASN A 80 1.27 -21.29 4.40
CA ASN A 80 2.59 -20.71 4.21
C ASN A 80 2.85 -19.63 5.28
N TYR A 81 4.00 -19.72 5.93
CA TYR A 81 4.45 -18.75 6.94
C TYR A 81 5.84 -18.22 6.62
N VAL A 82 6.08 -16.97 7.00
CA VAL A 82 7.40 -16.31 6.97
C VAL A 82 7.72 -15.85 8.39
N LEU A 83 8.96 -16.03 8.81
CA LEU A 83 9.43 -15.51 10.08
C LEU A 83 10.15 -14.19 9.87
N LEU A 84 9.72 -13.17 10.63
CA LEU A 84 10.32 -11.84 10.63
C LEU A 84 11.01 -11.56 11.95
N ARG A 85 12.24 -11.01 11.92
CA ARG A 85 12.91 -10.40 13.08
C ARG A 85 12.67 -8.89 13.04
N VAL A 86 12.15 -8.33 14.12
CA VAL A 86 11.72 -6.94 14.20
C VAL A 86 12.81 -6.05 14.75
N TYR A 87 13.09 -4.93 14.07
CA TYR A 87 14.15 -3.99 14.44
C TYR A 87 13.65 -2.63 14.97
N VAL A 88 12.35 -2.30 14.75
CA VAL A 88 11.80 -1.00 15.13
C VAL A 88 10.67 -1.13 16.17
N ASN A 89 10.36 -0.03 16.83
CA ASN A 89 9.19 0.04 17.71
C ASN A 89 7.91 -0.15 16.88
N ASP A 90 7.28 -1.29 17.06
CA ASP A 90 6.12 -1.75 16.29
C ASP A 90 4.79 -1.07 16.65
N ILE A 91 4.74 -0.31 17.76
CA ILE A 91 3.54 0.38 18.23
C ILE A 91 3.49 1.88 17.87
N LYS A 92 4.61 2.47 17.41
CA LYS A 92 4.63 3.88 16.99
C LYS A 92 3.84 4.04 15.69
N LYS A 93 2.79 4.87 15.71
CA LYS A 93 2.08 5.28 14.49
C LYS A 93 3.01 6.09 13.58
N ILE A 94 2.89 5.83 12.28
CA ILE A 94 3.66 6.56 11.25
C ILE A 94 3.10 7.97 11.05
N ASP A 95 3.98 8.87 10.64
CA ASP A 95 3.63 10.17 10.10
C ASP A 95 4.22 10.36 8.69
N ILE A 96 3.95 11.51 8.08
CA ILE A 96 4.41 11.79 6.71
C ILE A 96 5.94 11.84 6.61
N ASN A 97 6.67 12.19 7.68
CA ASN A 97 8.12 12.22 7.69
C ASN A 97 8.71 10.81 7.66
N ASP A 98 8.08 9.84 8.33
CA ASP A 98 8.48 8.43 8.27
C ASP A 98 8.38 7.91 6.81
N ILE A 99 7.32 8.28 6.09
CA ILE A 99 7.14 7.95 4.67
C ILE A 99 8.20 8.62 3.80
N ILE A 100 8.45 9.90 3.98
CA ILE A 100 9.47 10.65 3.22
C ILE A 100 10.85 10.07 3.48
N TYR A 101 11.15 9.71 4.73
CA TYR A 101 12.42 9.06 5.08
C TYR A 101 12.63 7.77 4.28
N MET A 102 11.64 6.88 4.27
CA MET A 102 11.70 5.63 3.52
C MET A 102 11.83 5.85 2.00
N LEU A 103 11.14 6.85 1.43
CA LEU A 103 11.23 7.17 -0.01
C LEU A 103 12.61 7.67 -0.43
N ASN A 104 13.40 8.18 0.52
CA ASN A 104 14.77 8.65 0.29
C ASN A 104 15.83 7.56 0.50
N GLU A 105 15.44 6.35 0.92
CA GLU A 105 16.37 5.23 0.99
C GLU A 105 16.96 4.93 -0.40
N ASN A 106 18.29 4.82 -0.45
CA ASN A 106 19.01 4.53 -1.69
C ASN A 106 19.28 3.02 -1.79
N VAL A 107 18.35 2.29 -2.36
CA VAL A 107 18.43 0.84 -2.55
C VAL A 107 18.41 0.52 -4.04
N ASP A 108 19.30 -0.38 -4.48
CA ASP A 108 19.24 -0.89 -5.85
C ASP A 108 18.00 -1.76 -6.06
N LEU A 109 17.14 -1.33 -6.97
CA LEU A 109 15.88 -2.00 -7.30
C LEU A 109 15.96 -2.82 -8.59
N SER A 110 17.13 -2.91 -9.21
CA SER A 110 17.32 -3.64 -10.46
C SER A 110 17.02 -5.14 -10.31
N GLY A 111 16.37 -5.70 -11.32
CA GLY A 111 16.07 -7.13 -11.39
C GLY A 111 14.83 -7.61 -10.62
N LEU A 112 14.27 -6.80 -9.72
CA LEU A 112 13.14 -7.16 -8.84
C LEU A 112 11.79 -7.01 -9.57
N LYS A 113 11.61 -7.73 -10.68
CA LYS A 113 10.50 -7.55 -11.61
C LYS A 113 9.14 -7.95 -11.05
N SER A 114 9.09 -8.98 -10.20
CA SER A 114 7.83 -9.46 -9.62
C SER A 114 7.20 -8.46 -8.65
N LEU A 115 7.98 -7.52 -8.13
CA LEU A 115 7.53 -6.48 -7.20
C LEU A 115 7.07 -5.20 -7.90
N LEU A 116 7.32 -5.04 -9.22
CA LEU A 116 7.04 -3.82 -9.95
C LEU A 116 5.53 -3.62 -10.16
N ARG A 117 5.04 -2.41 -9.85
CA ARG A 117 3.60 -2.03 -9.94
C ARG A 117 3.37 -0.72 -10.69
N THR A 118 4.29 -0.32 -11.57
CA THR A 118 4.23 0.95 -12.32
C THR A 118 3.23 0.94 -13.48
N ASN A 119 2.70 -0.21 -13.87
CA ASN A 119 1.69 -0.31 -14.93
C ASN A 119 0.27 -0.01 -14.41
N TRP A 120 0.07 1.22 -13.90
CA TRP A 120 -1.19 1.62 -13.29
C TRP A 120 -2.39 1.51 -14.24
N VAL A 121 -2.21 1.85 -15.51
CA VAL A 121 -3.30 1.77 -16.51
C VAL A 121 -3.87 0.35 -16.58
N SER A 122 -3.02 -0.66 -16.74
CA SER A 122 -3.46 -2.05 -16.80
C SER A 122 -4.02 -2.54 -15.47
N LEU A 123 -3.34 -2.23 -14.37
CA LEU A 123 -3.77 -2.66 -13.03
C LEU A 123 -5.14 -2.08 -12.66
N TRP A 124 -5.38 -0.80 -12.99
CA TRP A 124 -6.64 -0.12 -12.67
C TRP A 124 -7.76 -0.56 -13.62
N SER A 125 -7.48 -0.78 -14.91
CA SER A 125 -8.48 -1.36 -15.83
C SER A 125 -8.93 -2.74 -15.37
N SER A 126 -7.98 -3.63 -15.00
CA SER A 126 -8.33 -4.95 -14.45
C SER A 126 -9.12 -4.86 -13.14
N LYS A 127 -8.91 -3.80 -12.33
CA LYS A 127 -9.70 -3.57 -11.11
C LYS A 127 -11.12 -3.13 -11.42
N VAL A 128 -11.31 -2.27 -12.43
CA VAL A 128 -12.65 -1.89 -12.93
C VAL A 128 -13.40 -3.13 -13.40
N ASP A 129 -12.81 -3.90 -14.32
CA ASP A 129 -13.42 -5.14 -14.83
C ASP A 129 -13.83 -6.11 -13.71
N TYR A 130 -12.98 -6.28 -12.71
CA TYR A 130 -13.25 -7.12 -11.54
C TYR A 130 -14.46 -6.62 -10.74
N ILE A 131 -14.50 -5.31 -10.43
CA ILE A 131 -15.59 -4.74 -9.63
C ILE A 131 -16.91 -4.79 -10.39
N GLU A 132 -16.93 -4.47 -11.68
CA GLU A 132 -18.13 -4.58 -12.53
C GLU A 132 -18.66 -6.02 -12.55
N TYR A 133 -17.78 -7.00 -12.69
CA TYR A 133 -18.12 -8.42 -12.61
C TYR A 133 -18.76 -8.79 -11.26
N GLN A 134 -18.15 -8.36 -10.15
CA GLN A 134 -18.67 -8.63 -8.81
C GLN A 134 -20.03 -8.00 -8.59
N MET A 135 -20.20 -6.73 -8.99
CA MET A 135 -21.48 -6.03 -8.86
C MET A 135 -22.58 -6.68 -9.68
N GLY A 136 -22.31 -7.21 -10.87
CA GLY A 136 -23.27 -7.96 -11.66
C GLY A 136 -23.92 -9.13 -10.88
N HIS A 137 -23.21 -9.71 -9.93
CA HIS A 137 -23.70 -10.80 -9.08
C HIS A 137 -24.27 -10.34 -7.73
N LEU A 138 -23.85 -9.19 -7.21
CA LEU A 138 -24.11 -8.75 -5.84
C LEU A 138 -25.13 -7.60 -5.73
N ILE A 139 -25.62 -7.07 -6.86
CA ILE A 139 -26.48 -5.88 -6.96
C ILE A 139 -27.69 -5.91 -6.01
N LYS A 140 -28.30 -7.10 -5.82
CA LYS A 140 -29.48 -7.26 -4.96
C LYS A 140 -29.14 -7.36 -3.47
N LYS A 141 -27.92 -7.80 -3.13
CA LYS A 141 -27.47 -8.00 -1.76
C LYS A 141 -27.02 -6.68 -1.12
N TYR A 142 -26.45 -5.76 -1.92
CA TYR A 142 -25.83 -4.52 -1.46
C TYR A 142 -26.36 -3.31 -2.24
N PRO A 143 -27.59 -2.84 -1.96
CA PRO A 143 -28.21 -1.73 -2.71
C PRO A 143 -27.46 -0.40 -2.57
N LEU A 144 -26.80 -0.12 -1.43
CA LEU A 144 -26.05 1.11 -1.24
C LEU A 144 -24.75 1.09 -2.06
N LEU A 145 -24.05 -0.04 -2.09
CA LEU A 145 -22.88 -0.21 -2.95
C LEU A 145 -23.29 -0.03 -4.41
N ASN A 146 -24.42 -0.63 -4.82
CA ASN A 146 -24.94 -0.47 -6.18
C ASN A 146 -25.23 0.99 -6.56
N ASN A 147 -25.74 1.78 -5.62
CA ASN A 147 -26.07 3.20 -5.87
C ASN A 147 -24.82 4.11 -5.90
N THR A 148 -23.69 3.67 -5.38
CA THR A 148 -22.50 4.50 -5.25
C THR A 148 -21.36 4.08 -6.18
N ILE A 149 -21.34 2.84 -6.64
CA ILE A 149 -20.23 2.25 -7.39
C ILE A 149 -19.90 2.99 -8.68
N ASP A 150 -20.92 3.39 -9.46
CA ASP A 150 -20.74 4.03 -10.76
C ASP A 150 -19.93 5.33 -10.66
N TYR A 151 -20.11 6.08 -9.58
CA TYR A 151 -19.32 7.29 -9.31
C TYR A 151 -17.82 6.95 -9.14
N TYR A 152 -17.49 5.91 -8.38
CA TYR A 152 -16.11 5.55 -8.11
C TYR A 152 -15.45 4.81 -9.29
N LEU A 153 -16.21 4.05 -10.07
CA LEU A 153 -15.74 3.52 -11.35
C LEU A 153 -15.42 4.67 -12.31
N GLY A 154 -16.28 5.68 -12.41
CA GLY A 154 -16.03 6.87 -13.20
C GLY A 154 -14.79 7.65 -12.75
N LEU A 155 -14.54 7.78 -11.45
CA LEU A 155 -13.28 8.35 -10.93
C LEU A 155 -12.05 7.53 -11.37
N CYS A 156 -12.14 6.20 -11.31
CA CYS A 156 -11.07 5.32 -11.74
C CYS A 156 -10.79 5.45 -13.24
N GLU A 157 -11.82 5.47 -14.08
CA GLU A 157 -11.71 5.68 -15.53
C GLU A 157 -11.10 7.05 -15.86
N ASN A 158 -11.49 8.09 -15.12
CA ASN A 158 -10.87 9.42 -15.23
C ASN A 158 -9.39 9.39 -14.87
N ALA A 159 -9.00 8.67 -13.81
CA ALA A 159 -7.60 8.49 -13.45
C ALA A 159 -6.80 7.76 -14.55
N ILE A 160 -7.38 6.70 -15.13
CA ILE A 160 -6.80 5.96 -16.26
C ILE A 160 -6.62 6.87 -17.48
N THR A 161 -7.66 7.62 -17.83
CA THR A 161 -7.65 8.55 -18.96
C THR A 161 -6.62 9.65 -18.74
N TYR A 162 -6.54 10.19 -17.52
CA TYR A 162 -5.57 11.21 -17.16
C TYR A 162 -4.13 10.72 -17.40
N ILE A 163 -3.79 9.50 -16.92
CA ILE A 163 -2.46 8.93 -17.17
C ILE A 163 -2.19 8.71 -18.68
N LYS A 164 -3.16 8.16 -19.41
CA LYS A 164 -3.02 7.93 -20.86
C LYS A 164 -2.74 9.22 -21.63
N ASN A 165 -3.29 10.34 -21.16
CA ASN A 165 -3.09 11.65 -21.77
C ASN A 165 -1.78 12.32 -21.32
N LEU A 166 -1.13 11.85 -20.26
CA LEU A 166 0.21 12.30 -19.93
C LEU A 166 1.13 11.84 -21.05
N LYS A 167 1.73 12.79 -21.77
CA LYS A 167 2.82 12.51 -22.72
C LYS A 167 4.01 12.03 -21.88
N MET A 168 4.04 10.74 -21.58
CA MET A 168 5.20 10.08 -21.00
C MET A 168 6.29 10.13 -22.08
N PHE A 169 7.17 11.11 -21.98
CA PHE A 169 8.31 11.21 -22.90
C PHE A 169 9.11 9.92 -22.78
N SER A 170 9.32 9.24 -23.91
CA SER A 170 10.05 7.98 -24.02
C SER A 170 11.43 8.02 -23.38
N ASP A 171 12.01 9.21 -23.23
CA ASP A 171 13.37 9.45 -22.74
C ASP A 171 13.42 9.85 -21.26
N TYR A 172 12.27 10.02 -20.60
CA TYR A 172 12.22 10.45 -19.20
C TYR A 172 12.05 9.24 -18.26
N LYS A 173 13.10 8.95 -17.50
CA LYS A 173 13.06 7.88 -16.50
C LYS A 173 12.34 8.36 -15.25
N ILE A 174 11.06 7.97 -15.11
CA ILE A 174 10.26 8.32 -13.93
C ILE A 174 10.88 7.66 -12.68
N PRO A 175 11.12 8.42 -11.60
CA PRO A 175 11.66 7.85 -10.38
C PRO A 175 10.73 6.80 -9.78
N ILE A 176 11.25 5.58 -9.65
CA ILE A 176 10.61 4.50 -8.89
C ILE A 176 11.31 4.35 -7.54
N GLY A 177 10.62 3.77 -6.60
CA GLY A 177 11.12 3.55 -5.25
C GLY A 177 10.38 2.46 -4.52
N ILE A 178 10.79 2.21 -3.30
CA ILE A 178 10.12 1.30 -2.39
C ILE A 178 8.78 1.92 -2.01
N SER A 179 7.73 1.14 -2.16
CA SER A 179 6.35 1.53 -1.86
C SER A 179 5.64 0.38 -1.15
N HIS A 180 4.41 0.61 -0.73
CA HIS A 180 3.60 -0.38 -0.03
C HIS A 180 2.41 -0.83 -0.88
N LYS A 181 2.01 -2.08 -0.72
CA LYS A 181 0.74 -2.58 -1.31
C LYS A 181 -0.42 -1.72 -0.83
N ARG A 182 -0.48 -1.48 0.48
CA ARG A 182 -1.41 -0.54 1.14
C ARG A 182 -0.71 0.14 2.32
N ILE A 183 -0.98 1.42 2.50
CA ILE A 183 -0.79 2.11 3.76
C ILE A 183 -2.16 2.08 4.42
N ILE A 184 -2.28 1.26 5.44
CA ILE A 184 -3.55 1.04 6.15
C ILE A 184 -3.80 2.16 7.15
N LYS A 185 -5.07 2.33 7.51
CA LYS A 185 -5.47 3.22 8.61
C LYS A 185 -4.73 2.85 9.88
N ASP A 186 -4.18 3.86 10.55
CA ASP A 186 -3.42 3.68 11.79
C ASP A 186 -2.15 2.81 11.68
N ALA A 187 -1.56 2.74 10.47
CA ALA A 187 -0.31 2.02 10.25
C ALA A 187 0.78 2.44 11.25
N THR A 188 1.57 1.46 11.66
CA THR A 188 2.67 1.63 12.59
C THR A 188 4.02 1.53 11.87
N LEU A 189 5.12 1.77 12.58
CA LEU A 189 6.45 1.51 12.02
C LEU A 189 6.64 0.03 11.68
N PHE A 190 5.97 -0.90 12.37
CA PHE A 190 5.97 -2.30 11.99
C PHE A 190 5.39 -2.48 10.56
N ASP A 191 4.27 -1.83 10.24
CA ASP A 191 3.64 -1.93 8.93
C ASP A 191 4.50 -1.29 7.83
N LEU A 192 5.12 -0.13 8.15
CA LEU A 192 5.99 0.59 7.22
C LEU A 192 7.23 -0.22 6.85
N TYR A 193 7.86 -0.87 7.83
CA TYR A 193 9.08 -1.65 7.64
C TYR A 193 8.85 -3.16 7.48
N ASN A 194 7.59 -3.58 7.33
CA ASN A 194 7.27 -4.98 7.07
C ASN A 194 7.56 -5.35 5.60
N PRO A 195 8.57 -6.18 5.32
CA PRO A 195 8.97 -6.52 3.96
C PRO A 195 7.84 -7.19 3.16
N LEU A 196 6.89 -7.85 3.83
CA LEU A 196 5.76 -8.50 3.18
C LEU A 196 4.75 -7.51 2.57
N ASN A 197 4.80 -6.22 2.96
CA ASN A 197 3.97 -5.16 2.40
C ASN A 197 4.64 -4.40 1.26
N LEU A 198 5.96 -4.61 1.04
CA LEU A 198 6.74 -3.83 0.09
C LEU A 198 6.47 -4.23 -1.37
N ILE A 199 6.50 -3.21 -2.22
CA ILE A 199 6.46 -3.28 -3.69
C ILE A 199 7.39 -2.21 -4.25
N ILE A 200 7.59 -2.22 -5.56
CA ILE A 200 8.31 -1.17 -6.28
C ILE A 200 7.30 -0.41 -7.15
N ASP A 201 7.19 0.90 -6.93
CA ASP A 201 6.25 1.74 -7.68
C ASP A 201 6.80 3.16 -7.86
N TYR A 202 6.04 4.05 -8.52
CA TYR A 202 6.38 5.46 -8.55
C TYR A 202 6.44 6.03 -7.13
N LYS A 203 7.48 6.83 -6.85
CA LYS A 203 7.72 7.38 -5.50
C LYS A 203 6.53 8.14 -4.91
N VAL A 204 5.69 8.73 -5.74
CA VAL A 204 4.50 9.47 -5.32
C VAL A 204 3.38 8.59 -4.72
N ARG A 205 3.42 7.26 -4.93
CA ARG A 205 2.35 6.35 -4.49
C ARG A 205 2.06 6.45 -3.00
N ASN A 206 3.09 6.27 -2.16
CA ASN A 206 2.91 6.29 -0.70
C ASN A 206 2.42 7.65 -0.21
N ILE A 207 2.90 8.74 -0.81
CA ILE A 207 2.47 10.10 -0.51
C ILE A 207 0.97 10.26 -0.81
N ALA A 208 0.52 9.81 -1.98
CA ALA A 208 -0.89 9.90 -2.36
C ALA A 208 -1.79 9.06 -1.43
N GLU A 209 -1.39 7.83 -1.10
CA GLU A 209 -2.18 6.97 -0.20
C GLU A 209 -2.25 7.55 1.22
N TYR A 210 -1.15 8.13 1.73
CA TYR A 210 -1.14 8.81 3.02
C TYR A 210 -2.04 10.06 3.02
N LEU A 211 -2.00 10.89 1.97
CA LEU A 211 -2.86 12.07 1.82
C LEU A 211 -4.34 11.69 1.77
N LYS A 212 -4.70 10.59 1.10
CA LYS A 212 -6.07 10.07 1.09
C LYS A 212 -6.51 9.70 2.50
N ASP A 213 -5.71 8.90 3.21
CA ASP A 213 -6.02 8.46 4.57
C ASP A 213 -6.19 9.67 5.51
N ALA A 214 -5.27 10.63 5.46
CA ALA A 214 -5.33 11.87 6.23
C ALA A 214 -6.60 12.68 5.92
N PHE A 215 -6.95 12.83 4.63
CA PHE A 215 -8.17 13.55 4.23
C PHE A 215 -9.43 12.91 4.82
N PHE A 216 -9.58 11.59 4.70
CA PHE A 216 -10.76 10.91 5.22
C PHE A 216 -10.82 10.83 6.74
N LYS A 217 -9.70 11.06 7.44
CA LYS A 217 -9.60 11.23 8.90
C LYS A 217 -9.82 12.65 9.40
N ASP A 218 -10.09 13.62 8.51
CA ASP A 218 -10.20 15.04 8.84
C ASP A 218 -8.89 15.66 9.42
N GLU A 219 -7.72 15.12 9.00
CA GLU A 219 -6.43 15.70 9.35
C GLU A 219 -6.15 16.95 8.48
N ASP A 220 -5.23 17.81 8.94
CA ASP A 220 -4.81 19.00 8.18
C ASP A 220 -3.94 18.59 6.97
N VAL A 221 -4.61 18.26 5.86
CA VAL A 221 -3.94 17.88 4.62
C VAL A 221 -3.10 19.01 4.02
N ASN A 222 -3.41 20.28 4.29
CA ASN A 222 -2.61 21.39 3.81
C ASN A 222 -1.27 21.46 4.55
N TYR A 223 -1.28 21.23 5.86
CA TYR A 223 -0.05 21.10 6.63
C TYR A 223 0.81 19.94 6.13
N ILE A 224 0.21 18.77 5.87
CA ILE A 224 0.89 17.59 5.33
C ILE A 224 1.49 17.89 3.95
N LEU A 225 0.73 18.51 3.04
CA LEU A 225 1.22 18.91 1.71
C LEU A 225 2.42 19.87 1.81
N ASN A 226 2.40 20.83 2.74
CA ASN A 226 3.52 21.74 2.94
C ASN A 226 4.80 20.98 3.36
N ILE A 227 4.68 19.99 4.24
CA ILE A 227 5.82 19.12 4.61
C ILE A 227 6.33 18.35 3.38
N VAL A 228 5.42 17.76 2.62
CA VAL A 228 5.74 16.98 1.41
C VAL A 228 6.48 17.84 0.38
N PHE A 229 5.95 19.02 0.03
CA PHE A 229 6.56 19.90 -0.95
C PHE A 229 7.90 20.51 -0.50
N LYS A 230 8.11 20.64 0.80
CA LYS A 230 9.38 21.10 1.36
C LYS A 230 10.48 20.03 1.31
N ASN A 231 10.12 18.76 1.49
CA ASN A 231 11.07 17.68 1.72
C ASN A 231 11.18 16.67 0.56
N PHE A 232 10.30 16.76 -0.43
CA PHE A 232 10.29 15.91 -1.60
C PHE A 232 10.23 16.76 -2.88
N TRP A 233 11.19 16.51 -3.79
CA TRP A 233 11.21 17.24 -5.05
C TRP A 233 10.23 16.63 -6.06
N PHE A 234 9.40 17.49 -6.64
CA PHE A 234 8.45 17.13 -7.67
C PHE A 234 8.73 17.89 -8.96
N ASP A 235 8.93 17.17 -10.04
CA ASP A 235 8.75 17.72 -11.37
C ASP A 235 7.26 17.66 -11.77
N LYS A 236 6.95 18.24 -12.92
CA LYS A 236 5.57 18.28 -13.44
C LYS A 236 4.98 16.87 -13.66
N LEU A 237 5.80 15.90 -14.04
CA LEU A 237 5.36 14.53 -14.29
C LEU A 237 5.04 13.81 -12.98
N ASN A 238 5.91 13.95 -11.95
CA ASN A 238 5.65 13.40 -10.62
C ASN A 238 4.40 14.00 -9.98
N LEU A 239 4.17 15.31 -10.14
CA LEU A 239 2.93 15.96 -9.68
C LEU A 239 1.70 15.42 -10.42
N SER A 240 1.80 15.21 -11.72
CA SER A 240 0.70 14.61 -12.49
C SER A 240 0.42 13.17 -12.06
N LEU A 241 1.44 12.38 -11.77
CA LEU A 241 1.27 11.02 -11.23
C LEU A 241 0.67 11.04 -9.81
N LEU A 242 1.06 12.03 -8.98
CA LEU A 242 0.43 12.23 -7.66
C LEU A 242 -1.08 12.47 -7.81
N VAL A 243 -1.48 13.39 -8.70
CA VAL A 243 -2.90 13.66 -8.99
C VAL A 243 -3.60 12.41 -9.53
N ALA A 244 -3.01 11.72 -10.49
CA ALA A 244 -3.57 10.46 -11.00
C ALA A 244 -3.83 9.44 -9.88
N ARG A 245 -2.89 9.32 -8.94
CA ARG A 245 -3.03 8.40 -7.81
C ARG A 245 -4.07 8.88 -6.80
N LEU A 246 -4.22 10.17 -6.58
CA LEU A 246 -5.29 10.74 -5.75
C LEU A 246 -6.67 10.48 -6.39
N LEU A 247 -6.80 10.62 -7.70
CA LEU A 247 -8.04 10.31 -8.43
C LEU A 247 -8.44 8.84 -8.33
N TYR A 248 -7.47 7.92 -8.29
CA TYR A 248 -7.77 6.48 -8.17
C TYR A 248 -8.37 6.16 -6.79
N PRO A 249 -9.63 5.69 -6.71
CA PRO A 249 -10.38 5.60 -5.45
C PRO A 249 -10.06 4.31 -4.68
N SER A 250 -8.77 4.08 -4.35
CA SER A 250 -8.32 2.90 -3.58
C SER A 250 -9.09 2.73 -2.27
N TYR A 251 -9.36 3.85 -1.56
CA TYR A 251 -10.10 3.89 -0.31
C TYR A 251 -11.53 3.31 -0.41
N TYR A 252 -12.20 3.55 -1.54
CA TYR A 252 -13.54 2.98 -1.80
C TYR A 252 -13.44 1.51 -2.17
N PHE A 253 -12.54 1.16 -3.07
CA PHE A 253 -12.38 -0.21 -3.53
C PHE A 253 -11.93 -1.16 -2.42
N ASP A 254 -11.06 -0.71 -1.52
CA ASP A 254 -10.64 -1.50 -0.37
C ASP A 254 -11.82 -1.76 0.58
N LEU A 255 -12.65 -0.73 0.84
CA LEU A 255 -13.85 -0.88 1.67
C LEU A 255 -14.93 -1.74 1.01
N PHE A 256 -15.11 -1.61 -0.32
CA PHE A 256 -15.98 -2.47 -1.12
C PHE A 256 -15.59 -3.95 -0.98
N GLU A 257 -14.31 -4.28 -1.15
CA GLU A 257 -13.82 -5.66 -0.98
C GLU A 257 -14.02 -6.14 0.47
N GLU A 258 -13.74 -5.30 1.45
CA GLU A 258 -13.91 -5.64 2.85
C GLU A 258 -15.37 -5.95 3.21
N ILE A 259 -16.32 -5.17 2.69
CA ILE A 259 -17.77 -5.41 2.87
C ILE A 259 -18.15 -6.78 2.28
N ILE A 260 -17.69 -7.09 1.08
CA ILE A 260 -18.05 -8.33 0.40
C ILE A 260 -17.38 -9.55 1.06
N ASP A 261 -16.08 -9.48 1.31
CA ASP A 261 -15.29 -10.61 1.80
C ASP A 261 -15.65 -10.98 3.26
N LYS A 262 -15.98 -9.97 4.07
CA LYS A 262 -16.33 -10.17 5.49
C LYS A 262 -17.83 -10.09 5.77
N GLU A 263 -18.65 -9.93 4.74
CA GLU A 263 -20.11 -9.76 4.84
C GLU A 263 -20.52 -8.65 5.81
N LEU A 264 -19.82 -7.50 5.78
CA LEU A 264 -20.08 -6.38 6.66
C LEU A 264 -21.33 -5.59 6.23
N ASP A 265 -21.86 -4.77 7.16
CA ASP A 265 -22.92 -3.81 6.85
C ASP A 265 -22.39 -2.74 5.88
N GLU A 266 -23.04 -2.60 4.71
CA GLU A 266 -22.65 -1.63 3.68
C GLU A 266 -22.77 -0.16 4.14
N ASN A 267 -23.50 0.12 5.23
CA ASN A 267 -23.63 1.45 5.79
C ASN A 267 -22.27 2.06 6.25
N ILE A 268 -21.27 1.26 6.46
CA ILE A 268 -19.90 1.74 6.76
C ILE A 268 -19.30 2.60 5.65
N ILE A 269 -19.88 2.59 4.43
CA ILE A 269 -19.43 3.42 3.31
C ILE A 269 -19.92 4.90 3.40
N PHE A 270 -20.94 5.20 4.19
CA PHE A 270 -21.54 6.54 4.26
C PHE A 270 -20.56 7.67 4.64
N PRO A 271 -19.67 7.50 5.63
CA PRO A 271 -18.72 8.57 5.96
C PRO A 271 -17.86 8.97 4.79
N LEU A 272 -17.51 7.99 3.94
CA LEU A 272 -16.69 8.17 2.76
C LEU A 272 -17.47 8.90 1.64
N THR A 273 -18.68 8.43 1.32
CA THR A 273 -19.51 9.03 0.25
C THR A 273 -19.90 10.48 0.56
N LYS A 274 -20.15 10.82 1.83
CA LYS A 274 -20.44 12.19 2.26
C LYS A 274 -19.28 13.18 2.02
N LYS A 275 -18.06 12.70 1.92
CA LYS A 275 -16.86 13.53 1.71
C LYS A 275 -16.44 13.64 0.25
N SER A 276 -17.11 12.98 -0.68
CA SER A 276 -16.71 12.89 -2.10
C SER A 276 -16.50 14.27 -2.74
N SER A 277 -17.48 15.19 -2.62
CA SER A 277 -17.36 16.53 -3.20
C SER A 277 -16.19 17.33 -2.59
N LYS A 278 -16.00 17.26 -1.28
CA LYS A 278 -14.85 17.91 -0.61
C LYS A 278 -13.52 17.32 -1.06
N TYR A 279 -13.51 16.01 -1.35
CA TYR A 279 -12.32 15.34 -1.84
C TYR A 279 -11.98 15.78 -3.28
N GLU A 280 -13.00 15.96 -4.13
CA GLU A 280 -12.83 16.56 -5.46
C GLU A 280 -12.27 17.99 -5.38
N GLU A 281 -12.81 18.84 -4.49
CA GLU A 281 -12.28 20.19 -4.23
C GLU A 281 -10.82 20.17 -3.79
N PHE A 282 -10.44 19.21 -2.94
CA PHE A 282 -9.06 19.02 -2.51
C PHE A 282 -8.12 18.67 -3.68
N ILE A 283 -8.53 17.77 -4.56
CA ILE A 283 -7.74 17.42 -5.75
C ILE A 283 -7.64 18.62 -6.71
N ASP A 284 -8.74 19.34 -6.94
CA ASP A 284 -8.76 20.53 -7.80
C ASP A 284 -7.82 21.63 -7.27
N LEU A 285 -7.78 21.83 -5.94
CA LEU A 285 -6.84 22.76 -5.30
C LEU A 285 -5.38 22.39 -5.59
N ILE A 286 -5.03 21.09 -5.51
CA ILE A 286 -3.67 20.62 -5.85
C ILE A 286 -3.36 20.90 -7.32
N ILE A 287 -4.29 20.58 -8.24
CA ILE A 287 -4.13 20.81 -9.69
C ILE A 287 -3.84 22.29 -9.97
N LYS A 288 -4.64 23.19 -9.39
CA LYS A 288 -4.50 24.64 -9.56
C LYS A 288 -3.20 25.17 -8.99
N ASN A 289 -2.86 24.79 -7.77
CA ASN A 289 -1.64 25.26 -7.10
C ASN A 289 -0.35 24.78 -7.80
N CYS A 290 -0.41 23.61 -8.44
CA CYS A 290 0.71 23.02 -9.17
C CYS A 290 0.75 23.39 -10.66
N ASN A 291 -0.17 24.23 -11.16
CA ASN A 291 -0.30 24.57 -12.58
C ASN A 291 -0.32 23.34 -13.51
N LEU A 292 -1.10 22.33 -13.12
CA LEU A 292 -1.30 21.12 -13.90
C LEU A 292 -2.45 21.31 -14.90
N GLN A 293 -2.60 20.34 -15.79
CA GLN A 293 -3.72 20.32 -16.74
C GLN A 293 -5.05 20.22 -15.99
N ASN A 294 -5.92 21.22 -16.17
CA ASN A 294 -7.25 21.22 -15.55
C ASN A 294 -8.09 20.03 -16.03
N LEU A 295 -8.79 19.45 -15.06
CA LEU A 295 -9.81 18.42 -15.29
C LEU A 295 -11.17 19.11 -15.28
N GLN A 296 -11.77 19.32 -16.47
CA GLN A 296 -13.00 20.10 -16.64
C GLN A 296 -14.17 19.64 -15.76
N TRP A 297 -14.24 18.36 -15.43
CA TRP A 297 -15.28 17.80 -14.60
C TRP A 297 -15.12 18.05 -13.09
N LEU A 298 -13.89 18.34 -12.61
CA LEU A 298 -13.62 18.76 -11.22
C LEU A 298 -13.97 20.23 -10.97
N SER A 299 -14.01 21.04 -12.02
CA SER A 299 -14.17 22.50 -11.93
C SER A 299 -15.65 22.96 -11.96
N ARG A 300 -16.58 22.05 -11.67
CA ARG A 300 -18.03 22.34 -11.74
C ARG A 300 -18.60 22.90 -10.45
#